data_38715b5bd700084eb7c8b6d16a9e037b
#
_entry.id   38715b5bd700084eb7c8b6d16a9e037b
#
_cell.length_a   1.000
_cell.length_b   1.000
_cell.length_c   1.000
_cell.angle_alpha   90.00
_cell.angle_beta   90.00
_cell.angle_gamma   90.00
#
_symmetry.space_group_name_H-M   'P 1'
#
loop_
_entity.id
_entity.type
_entity.pdbx_description
1 polymer ?
#
loop_
_entity_poly.entity_id
_entity_poly.type
_entity_poly.pdbx_seq_one_letter_code
_entity_poly.pdbx_strand_id
1 'polypeptide(L)'
;MMQLFDSAARYSERFPLSGPAAFINEVATEDIAGDVITAKGVRPDFVEILTVHSAKGRQWQVVAIAGLQEGTWPNLKQRSSLLGAERLVERKRNPDIPRDQLDVIAANGLMQDEQRLFHVALTRAQQSLFITAVQREDEEPSQFFEAIEVMVNKTDEDEHVLTDVPRPITAPALVAELRAQLAGPKAKEAAALLKAMSTEGIYLANPDSWIGSVPLSTDAPVIDADKEVIVSPSGAESFVECGVKWFLQNNGGSDGDSTAQVLGSAIHAFAAKMVQEPGTTREQLIENLQSSWKLIDPESGWVSASHLESAVTMLEKFVEYHKETTREVKGAELRFDVKLGRARIIGTVDRLEVEADGSLFIIDFKTGSSAITKEEAKKNLQLASYQLGVAEGGFAEGDRSAGAELVYLGTDSAGPAVKQQFAIDLEETKATIETIGEGMGAATFFATVNKRCKGCPVRKSCPVQSDGRAVIES
;
A
#
# COMPACT_ATOMS: atom_id res chain seq x y z
N MET A 1 11.37 -26.05 -31.79
CA MET A 1 9.97 -25.83 -32.22
C MET A 1 9.02 -25.73 -31.01
N MET A 2 8.97 -26.68 -30.06
CA MET A 2 8.12 -26.61 -28.87
C MET A 2 8.36 -25.36 -28.03
N GLN A 3 9.61 -24.98 -27.81
CA GLN A 3 9.95 -23.76 -27.04
C GLN A 3 9.43 -22.46 -27.67
N LEU A 4 9.36 -22.39 -29.01
CA LEU A 4 8.79 -21.23 -29.70
C LEU A 4 7.27 -21.15 -29.49
N PHE A 5 6.57 -22.28 -29.48
CA PHE A 5 5.15 -22.33 -29.17
C PHE A 5 4.86 -21.98 -27.71
N ASP A 6 5.68 -22.45 -26.75
CA ASP A 6 5.57 -22.11 -25.35
C ASP A 6 5.88 -20.63 -25.13
N SER A 7 6.81 -20.05 -25.87
CA SER A 7 7.12 -18.62 -25.84
C SER A 7 5.96 -17.78 -26.39
N ALA A 8 5.37 -18.24 -27.54
CA ALA A 8 4.21 -17.59 -28.12
C ALA A 8 2.98 -17.65 -27.19
N ALA A 9 2.75 -18.80 -26.56
CA ALA A 9 1.66 -18.95 -25.58
C ALA A 9 1.83 -17.97 -24.39
N ARG A 10 3.01 -17.93 -23.78
CA ARG A 10 3.32 -16.98 -22.70
C ARG A 10 3.22 -15.52 -23.14
N TYR A 11 3.63 -15.21 -24.37
CA TYR A 11 3.49 -13.88 -24.95
C TYR A 11 2.03 -13.49 -25.10
N SER A 12 1.19 -14.39 -25.64
CA SER A 12 -0.24 -14.15 -25.83
C SER A 12 -1.00 -14.02 -24.49
N GLU A 13 -0.57 -14.74 -23.44
CA GLU A 13 -1.11 -14.59 -22.09
C GLU A 13 -0.72 -13.24 -21.46
N ARG A 14 0.51 -12.79 -21.71
CA ARG A 14 1.03 -11.52 -21.18
C ARG A 14 0.52 -10.29 -21.94
N PHE A 15 0.29 -10.47 -23.25
CA PHE A 15 -0.13 -9.42 -24.17
C PHE A 15 -1.31 -9.88 -25.05
N PRO A 16 -2.50 -10.06 -24.48
CA PRO A 16 -3.63 -10.70 -25.18
C PRO A 16 -4.15 -9.92 -26.40
N LEU A 17 -3.78 -8.65 -26.54
CA LEU A 17 -4.17 -7.79 -27.66
C LEU A 17 -3.05 -7.58 -28.70
N SER A 18 -1.88 -8.18 -28.50
CA SER A 18 -0.75 -8.06 -29.39
C SER A 18 -0.84 -9.09 -30.52
N GLY A 19 -0.74 -8.64 -31.78
CA GLY A 19 -0.76 -9.52 -32.93
C GLY A 19 0.56 -10.30 -33.11
N PRO A 20 0.56 -11.33 -34.03
CA PRO A 20 1.74 -12.16 -34.28
C PRO A 20 2.98 -11.37 -34.71
N ALA A 21 2.81 -10.25 -35.40
CA ALA A 21 3.94 -9.39 -35.81
C ALA A 21 4.72 -8.79 -34.63
N ALA A 22 4.02 -8.42 -33.55
CA ALA A 22 4.67 -7.91 -32.34
C ALA A 22 5.47 -9.02 -31.64
N PHE A 23 4.94 -10.24 -31.59
CA PHE A 23 5.67 -11.39 -31.07
C PHE A 23 6.92 -11.71 -31.89
N ILE A 24 6.83 -11.69 -33.24
CA ILE A 24 7.96 -11.93 -34.13
C ILE A 24 9.04 -10.85 -33.91
N ASN A 25 8.64 -9.58 -33.76
CA ASN A 25 9.58 -8.52 -33.49
C ASN A 25 10.26 -8.70 -32.12
N GLU A 26 9.53 -9.09 -31.10
CA GLU A 26 10.11 -9.38 -29.77
C GLU A 26 11.10 -10.53 -29.85
N VAL A 27 10.73 -11.64 -30.48
CA VAL A 27 11.62 -12.79 -30.70
C VAL A 27 12.84 -12.44 -31.58
N ALA A 28 12.69 -11.53 -32.55
CA ALA A 28 13.80 -11.07 -33.39
C ALA A 28 14.74 -10.08 -32.67
N THR A 29 14.22 -9.37 -31.66
CA THR A 29 15.01 -8.43 -30.82
C THR A 29 15.52 -9.06 -29.54
N GLU A 30 14.87 -10.11 -29.05
CA GLU A 30 15.46 -10.98 -28.04
C GLU A 30 16.65 -11.69 -28.71
N ASP A 31 17.85 -11.28 -28.28
CA ASP A 31 19.01 -12.16 -28.39
C ASP A 31 18.65 -13.39 -27.52
N ILE A 32 18.04 -14.40 -28.14
CA ILE A 32 17.66 -15.64 -27.49
C ILE A 32 18.99 -16.20 -27.00
N ALA A 33 19.36 -15.86 -25.79
CA ALA A 33 20.36 -16.61 -25.09
C ALA A 33 19.80 -18.04 -25.09
N GLY A 34 20.25 -18.83 -26.08
CA GLY A 34 19.88 -20.21 -26.28
C GLY A 34 20.29 -21.01 -25.07
N ASP A 35 19.60 -20.75 -23.97
CA ASP A 35 20.06 -21.30 -22.74
C ASP A 35 18.98 -21.55 -21.70
N VAL A 36 18.57 -22.77 -21.69
CA VAL A 36 18.38 -23.48 -20.43
C VAL A 36 18.86 -24.93 -20.54
N ILE A 37 19.12 -25.44 -21.71
CA ILE A 37 19.51 -26.87 -21.90
C ILE A 37 20.93 -27.05 -22.46
N THR A 38 21.56 -26.04 -23.04
CA THR A 38 22.86 -26.20 -23.76
C THR A 38 24.02 -25.36 -23.22
N ALA A 39 23.87 -24.57 -22.19
CA ALA A 39 24.97 -23.76 -21.71
C ALA A 39 25.83 -24.47 -20.67
N LYS A 40 26.59 -25.45 -21.11
CA LYS A 40 27.83 -25.83 -20.41
C LYS A 40 29.05 -25.54 -21.25
N GLY A 41 28.99 -24.56 -22.13
CA GLY A 41 30.16 -23.95 -22.72
C GLY A 41 30.67 -22.85 -21.79
N VAL A 42 31.92 -22.96 -21.35
CA VAL A 42 32.60 -21.92 -20.59
C VAL A 42 32.59 -20.64 -21.45
N ARG A 43 31.71 -19.70 -21.12
CA ARG A 43 31.78 -18.31 -21.64
C ARG A 43 32.69 -17.54 -20.68
N PRO A 44 33.87 -17.08 -21.12
CA PRO A 44 34.88 -16.59 -20.18
C PRO A 44 34.63 -15.18 -19.61
N ASP A 45 33.69 -14.42 -20.14
CA ASP A 45 33.54 -13.00 -19.73
C ASP A 45 32.12 -12.50 -19.96
N PHE A 46 31.24 -12.70 -18.98
CA PHE A 46 29.88 -12.15 -19.02
C PHE A 46 29.34 -11.85 -17.62
N VAL A 47 28.43 -10.88 -17.55
CA VAL A 47 27.66 -10.59 -16.34
C VAL A 47 26.36 -11.38 -16.39
N GLU A 48 26.11 -12.18 -15.36
CA GLU A 48 24.92 -13.00 -15.26
C GLU A 48 23.82 -12.23 -14.50
N ILE A 49 22.67 -12.03 -15.13
CA ILE A 49 21.51 -11.39 -14.51
C ILE A 49 20.49 -12.48 -14.18
N LEU A 50 20.13 -12.61 -12.90
CA LEU A 50 19.21 -13.63 -12.43
C LEU A 50 18.36 -13.13 -11.27
N THR A 51 17.28 -13.85 -11.02
CA THR A 51 16.53 -13.67 -9.78
C THR A 51 17.26 -14.33 -8.62
N VAL A 52 17.00 -13.87 -7.40
CA VAL A 52 17.62 -14.43 -6.19
C VAL A 52 17.30 -15.92 -6.04
N HIS A 53 16.09 -16.35 -6.45
CA HIS A 53 15.72 -17.77 -6.45
C HIS A 53 16.61 -18.60 -7.35
N SER A 54 16.96 -18.10 -8.52
CA SER A 54 17.85 -18.77 -9.49
C SER A 54 19.32 -18.76 -9.05
N ALA A 55 19.69 -17.85 -8.14
CA ALA A 55 21.03 -17.76 -7.58
C ALA A 55 21.30 -18.78 -6.45
N LYS A 56 20.26 -19.49 -6.01
CA LYS A 56 20.36 -20.46 -4.91
C LYS A 56 21.33 -21.60 -5.25
N GLY A 57 22.28 -21.86 -4.35
CA GLY A 57 23.31 -22.90 -4.54
C GLY A 57 24.48 -22.48 -5.43
N ARG A 58 24.51 -21.26 -5.95
CA ARG A 58 25.60 -20.72 -6.79
C ARG A 58 26.35 -19.63 -6.02
N GLN A 59 27.55 -19.29 -6.48
CA GLN A 59 28.40 -18.24 -5.88
C GLN A 59 29.22 -17.55 -6.97
N TRP A 60 29.49 -16.26 -6.76
CA TRP A 60 30.29 -15.43 -7.67
C TRP A 60 31.30 -14.63 -6.85
N GLN A 61 32.39 -14.25 -7.48
CA GLN A 61 33.39 -13.39 -6.82
C GLN A 61 32.79 -12.03 -6.47
N VAL A 62 32.00 -11.47 -7.38
CA VAL A 62 31.31 -10.18 -7.23
C VAL A 62 29.83 -10.38 -7.46
N VAL A 63 29.01 -9.85 -6.57
CA VAL A 63 27.55 -9.83 -6.70
C VAL A 63 27.06 -8.40 -6.56
N ALA A 64 26.11 -8.00 -7.41
CA ALA A 64 25.39 -6.76 -7.28
C ALA A 64 23.90 -7.06 -7.03
N ILE A 65 23.35 -6.54 -5.94
CA ILE A 65 21.91 -6.53 -5.66
C ILE A 65 21.40 -5.14 -6.04
N ALA A 66 20.65 -5.06 -7.12
CA ALA A 66 20.20 -3.80 -7.68
C ALA A 66 18.77 -3.46 -7.29
N GLY A 67 18.53 -2.22 -6.87
CA GLY A 67 17.19 -1.70 -6.63
C GLY A 67 16.51 -2.29 -5.38
N LEU A 68 17.20 -2.24 -4.24
CA LEU A 68 16.65 -2.69 -2.95
C LEU A 68 15.73 -1.59 -2.40
N GLN A 69 14.50 -1.54 -2.95
CA GLN A 69 13.51 -0.48 -2.70
C GLN A 69 12.39 -0.97 -1.78
N GLU A 70 11.87 -0.07 -0.96
CA GLU A 70 10.66 -0.35 -0.18
C GLU A 70 9.48 -0.68 -1.10
N GLY A 71 8.67 -1.66 -0.71
CA GLY A 71 7.56 -2.17 -1.53
C GLY A 71 7.97 -3.03 -2.74
N THR A 72 9.28 -3.13 -3.05
CA THR A 72 9.80 -4.02 -4.09
C THR A 72 10.50 -5.23 -3.48
N TRP A 73 11.35 -5.00 -2.51
CA TRP A 73 11.97 -6.04 -1.71
C TRP A 73 12.30 -5.49 -0.30
N PRO A 74 11.61 -5.98 0.75
CA PRO A 74 10.76 -7.18 0.81
C PRO A 74 9.47 -7.07 0.01
N ASN A 75 9.07 -8.13 -0.67
CA ASN A 75 7.79 -8.19 -1.36
C ASN A 75 6.73 -8.84 -0.47
N LEU A 76 6.05 -8.03 0.31
CA LEU A 76 5.02 -8.47 1.25
C LEU A 76 3.64 -8.63 0.60
N LYS A 77 3.54 -8.50 -0.73
CA LYS A 77 2.28 -8.72 -1.45
C LYS A 77 1.85 -10.17 -1.28
N GLN A 78 0.73 -10.37 -0.63
CA GLN A 78 0.09 -11.69 -0.60
C GLN A 78 -0.21 -12.09 -2.04
N ARG A 79 0.45 -13.12 -2.51
CA ARG A 79 0.09 -13.78 -3.77
C ARG A 79 -1.22 -14.50 -3.50
N SER A 80 -2.34 -13.77 -3.57
CA SER A 80 -3.65 -14.35 -3.34
C SER A 80 -3.90 -15.42 -4.40
N SER A 81 -3.88 -16.69 -4.00
CA SER A 81 -4.56 -17.69 -4.79
C SER A 81 -6.05 -17.36 -4.74
N LEU A 82 -6.76 -17.54 -5.85
CA LEU A 82 -8.22 -17.27 -5.96
C LEU A 82 -9.01 -17.93 -4.83
N LEU A 83 -8.47 -18.96 -4.22
CA LEU A 83 -9.08 -19.77 -3.15
C LEU A 83 -8.53 -19.49 -1.75
N GLY A 84 -7.53 -18.61 -1.59
CA GLY A 84 -6.93 -18.31 -0.29
C GLY A 84 -6.34 -19.56 0.40
N ALA A 85 -5.68 -20.45 -0.37
CA ALA A 85 -5.18 -21.73 0.14
C ALA A 85 -4.16 -21.56 1.28
N GLU A 86 -3.39 -20.49 1.27
CA GLU A 86 -2.44 -20.13 2.31
C GLU A 86 -3.14 -19.92 3.66
N ARG A 87 -4.28 -19.22 3.65
CA ARG A 87 -5.11 -19.01 4.85
C ARG A 87 -5.67 -20.32 5.40
N LEU A 88 -6.00 -21.26 4.52
CA LEU A 88 -6.44 -22.61 4.92
C LEU A 88 -5.32 -23.39 5.60
N VAL A 89 -4.09 -23.28 5.11
CA VAL A 89 -2.91 -23.92 5.71
C VAL A 89 -2.65 -23.34 7.09
N GLU A 90 -2.64 -22.01 7.22
CA GLU A 90 -2.43 -21.35 8.51
C GLU A 90 -3.58 -21.65 9.49
N ARG A 91 -4.81 -21.66 9.02
CA ARG A 91 -5.96 -22.06 9.85
C ARG A 91 -5.87 -23.51 10.35
N LYS A 92 -5.36 -24.42 9.51
CA LYS A 92 -5.15 -25.82 9.89
C LYS A 92 -4.00 -26.00 10.88
N ARG A 93 -2.95 -25.17 10.75
CA ARG A 93 -1.83 -25.17 11.70
C ARG A 93 -2.19 -24.57 13.06
N ASN A 94 -3.07 -23.57 13.04
CA ASN A 94 -3.44 -22.76 14.20
C ASN A 94 -4.97 -22.68 14.34
N PRO A 95 -5.66 -23.79 14.70
CA PRO A 95 -7.13 -23.86 14.69
C PRO A 95 -7.79 -22.92 15.69
N ASP A 96 -7.12 -22.58 16.78
CA ASP A 96 -7.65 -21.78 17.90
C ASP A 96 -7.39 -20.27 17.75
N ILE A 97 -6.63 -19.85 16.75
CA ILE A 97 -6.31 -18.43 16.55
C ILE A 97 -7.45 -17.71 15.81
N PRO A 98 -7.90 -16.54 16.26
CA PRO A 98 -8.87 -15.69 15.57
C PRO A 98 -8.47 -15.33 14.14
N ARG A 99 -9.44 -15.06 13.27
CA ARG A 99 -9.18 -14.80 11.83
C ARG A 99 -8.28 -13.59 11.58
N ASP A 100 -8.49 -12.53 12.32
CA ASP A 100 -7.69 -11.30 12.27
C ASP A 100 -6.22 -11.52 12.60
N GLN A 101 -5.93 -12.40 13.57
CA GLN A 101 -4.56 -12.78 13.91
C GLN A 101 -3.90 -13.71 12.86
N LEU A 102 -4.68 -14.45 12.08
CA LEU A 102 -4.14 -15.28 11.00
C LEU A 102 -3.55 -14.44 9.87
N ASP A 103 -4.13 -13.29 9.57
CA ASP A 103 -3.59 -12.37 8.55
C ASP A 103 -2.25 -11.76 9.00
N VAL A 104 -2.11 -11.43 10.28
CA VAL A 104 -0.84 -10.99 10.89
C VAL A 104 0.23 -12.09 10.81
N ILE A 105 -0.12 -13.33 11.16
CA ILE A 105 0.80 -14.47 11.09
C ILE A 105 1.23 -14.71 9.63
N ALA A 106 0.32 -14.59 8.67
CA ALA A 106 0.63 -14.76 7.25
C ALA A 106 1.57 -13.66 6.74
N ALA A 107 1.34 -12.40 7.12
CA ALA A 107 2.22 -11.28 6.78
C ALA A 107 3.64 -11.47 7.37
N ASN A 108 3.71 -11.89 8.63
CA ASN A 108 4.98 -12.20 9.29
C ASN A 108 5.71 -13.38 8.63
N GLY A 109 4.97 -14.38 8.17
CA GLY A 109 5.52 -15.50 7.40
C GLY A 109 6.17 -15.03 6.10
N LEU A 110 5.51 -14.11 5.37
CA LEU A 110 6.06 -13.51 4.15
C LEU A 110 7.34 -12.73 4.43
N MET A 111 7.36 -11.91 5.46
CA MET A 111 8.56 -11.15 5.85
C MET A 111 9.74 -12.09 6.17
N GLN A 112 9.50 -13.16 6.93
CA GLN A 112 10.54 -14.15 7.23
C GLN A 112 11.07 -14.85 5.99
N ASP A 113 10.21 -15.12 5.00
CA ASP A 113 10.64 -15.72 3.74
C ASP A 113 11.47 -14.75 2.91
N GLU A 114 11.10 -13.46 2.88
CA GLU A 114 11.87 -12.42 2.23
C GLU A 114 13.23 -12.19 2.90
N GLN A 115 13.30 -12.25 4.25
CA GLN A 115 14.56 -12.19 5.00
C GLN A 115 15.47 -13.37 4.67
N ARG A 116 14.91 -14.60 4.61
CA ARG A 116 15.67 -15.79 4.19
C ARG A 116 16.20 -15.67 2.77
N LEU A 117 15.36 -15.11 1.88
CA LEU A 117 15.73 -14.88 0.49
C LEU A 117 16.84 -13.82 0.40
N PHE A 118 16.74 -12.75 1.19
CA PHE A 118 17.76 -11.71 1.28
C PHE A 118 19.09 -12.28 1.82
N HIS A 119 19.03 -13.09 2.85
CA HIS A 119 20.22 -13.80 3.36
C HIS A 119 20.86 -14.69 2.27
N VAL A 120 20.04 -15.37 1.47
CA VAL A 120 20.58 -16.14 0.32
C VAL A 120 21.30 -15.21 -0.64
N ALA A 121 20.75 -14.04 -0.99
CA ALA A 121 21.38 -13.09 -1.91
C ALA A 121 22.72 -12.57 -1.37
N LEU A 122 22.75 -12.14 -0.11
CA LEU A 122 23.97 -11.64 0.55
C LEU A 122 25.10 -12.67 0.54
N THR A 123 24.76 -13.94 0.77
CA THR A 123 25.75 -15.04 0.86
C THR A 123 26.21 -15.57 -0.50
N ARG A 124 25.78 -14.98 -1.61
CA ARG A 124 26.26 -15.39 -2.96
C ARG A 124 27.60 -14.78 -3.32
N ALA A 125 27.98 -13.66 -2.71
CA ALA A 125 29.25 -13.00 -2.95
C ALA A 125 30.39 -13.71 -2.20
N GLN A 126 31.48 -13.97 -2.91
CA GLN A 126 32.70 -14.53 -2.33
C GLN A 126 33.71 -13.44 -1.91
N GLN A 127 33.77 -12.34 -2.65
CA GLN A 127 34.74 -11.27 -2.41
C GLN A 127 34.10 -9.91 -2.22
N SER A 128 33.19 -9.51 -3.11
CA SER A 128 32.59 -8.18 -3.09
C SER A 128 31.10 -8.25 -3.32
N LEU A 129 30.36 -7.47 -2.51
CA LEU A 129 28.92 -7.31 -2.61
C LEU A 129 28.63 -5.82 -2.81
N PHE A 130 27.88 -5.50 -3.87
CA PHE A 130 27.33 -4.19 -4.11
C PHE A 130 25.83 -4.22 -3.90
N ILE A 131 25.31 -3.26 -3.17
CA ILE A 131 23.87 -3.10 -2.96
C ILE A 131 23.52 -1.68 -3.36
N THR A 132 22.46 -1.53 -4.15
CA THR A 132 22.00 -0.22 -4.60
C THR A 132 20.53 -0.03 -4.30
N ALA A 133 20.20 1.20 -3.90
CA ALA A 133 18.83 1.68 -3.78
C ALA A 133 18.75 3.09 -4.37
N VAL A 134 17.55 3.54 -4.67
CA VAL A 134 17.29 4.90 -5.15
C VAL A 134 16.53 5.65 -4.06
N GLN A 135 16.98 6.84 -3.72
CA GLN A 135 16.28 7.74 -2.83
C GLN A 135 15.74 8.94 -3.63
N ARG A 136 14.43 9.10 -3.63
CA ARG A 136 13.71 10.22 -4.25
C ARG A 136 12.56 10.63 -3.35
N GLU A 137 11.83 11.70 -3.72
CA GLU A 137 10.63 12.13 -2.98
C GLU A 137 9.55 11.04 -2.87
N ASP A 138 9.52 10.08 -3.78
CA ASP A 138 8.50 9.04 -3.95
C ASP A 138 9.08 7.61 -3.99
N GLU A 139 10.38 7.44 -3.80
CA GLU A 139 11.05 6.13 -3.75
C GLU A 139 12.05 6.14 -2.58
N GLU A 140 11.86 5.20 -1.67
CA GLU A 140 12.74 5.06 -0.50
C GLU A 140 13.51 3.73 -0.54
N PRO A 141 14.75 3.70 -0.05
CA PRO A 141 15.46 2.46 0.19
C PRO A 141 14.65 1.53 1.10
N SER A 142 14.77 0.22 0.91
CA SER A 142 14.07 -0.73 1.77
C SER A 142 14.74 -0.84 3.14
N GLN A 143 13.98 -1.28 4.13
CA GLN A 143 14.50 -1.61 5.46
C GLN A 143 15.70 -2.59 5.42
N PHE A 144 15.78 -3.46 4.42
CA PHE A 144 16.92 -4.34 4.23
C PHE A 144 18.18 -3.59 3.80
N PHE A 145 18.03 -2.50 3.02
CA PHE A 145 19.15 -1.63 2.67
C PHE A 145 19.67 -0.90 3.90
N GLU A 146 18.77 -0.29 4.66
CA GLU A 146 19.10 0.43 5.90
C GLU A 146 19.83 -0.46 6.90
N ALA A 147 19.35 -1.70 7.09
CA ALA A 147 19.99 -2.66 7.99
C ALA A 147 21.44 -2.98 7.61
N ILE A 148 21.75 -3.04 6.30
CA ILE A 148 23.13 -3.28 5.82
C ILE A 148 23.95 -2.00 5.92
N GLU A 149 23.40 -0.84 5.59
CA GLU A 149 24.10 0.44 5.64
C GLU A 149 24.64 0.73 7.04
N VAL A 150 23.82 0.51 8.07
CA VAL A 150 24.25 0.64 9.48
C VAL A 150 25.42 -0.29 9.82
N MET A 151 25.45 -1.49 9.23
CA MET A 151 26.55 -2.44 9.48
C MET A 151 27.86 -2.03 8.79
N VAL A 152 27.78 -1.36 7.65
CA VAL A 152 28.93 -1.00 6.81
C VAL A 152 29.47 0.39 7.16
N ASN A 153 28.59 1.36 7.31
CA ASN A 153 28.93 2.74 7.65
C ASN A 153 28.93 2.89 9.18
N LYS A 154 30.03 2.61 9.83
CA LYS A 154 30.21 2.80 11.28
C LYS A 154 30.27 4.28 11.73
N THR A 155 29.65 5.17 11.00
CA THR A 155 29.61 6.60 11.32
C THR A 155 28.26 6.92 12.00
N ASP A 156 28.34 7.66 13.12
CA ASP A 156 27.19 8.13 13.93
C ASP A 156 26.35 9.23 13.22
N GLU A 157 26.41 9.35 11.91
CA GLU A 157 25.69 10.36 11.16
C GLU A 157 24.62 9.69 10.28
N ASP A 158 23.38 10.11 10.48
CA ASP A 158 22.17 9.67 9.77
C ASP A 158 22.12 10.07 8.28
N GLU A 159 23.26 10.22 7.61
CA GLU A 159 23.32 10.58 6.20
C GLU A 159 23.62 9.36 5.33
N HIS A 160 22.63 8.97 4.50
CA HIS A 160 22.84 8.01 3.43
C HIS A 160 23.92 8.50 2.45
N VAL A 161 24.84 7.63 2.06
CA VAL A 161 25.85 7.95 1.04
C VAL A 161 25.15 8.01 -0.32
N LEU A 162 24.76 9.21 -0.71
CA LEU A 162 24.12 9.46 -2.00
C LEU A 162 25.17 9.55 -3.11
N THR A 163 24.97 8.82 -4.18
CA THR A 163 25.80 8.87 -5.37
C THR A 163 24.99 9.42 -6.54
N ASP A 164 25.46 10.52 -7.14
CA ASP A 164 24.86 11.03 -8.37
C ASP A 164 25.06 10.04 -9.52
N VAL A 165 23.95 9.56 -10.07
CA VAL A 165 23.98 8.64 -11.20
C VAL A 165 24.08 9.44 -12.49
N PRO A 166 25.13 9.27 -13.31
CA PRO A 166 25.23 9.96 -14.57
C PRO A 166 24.08 9.57 -15.50
N ARG A 167 23.60 10.54 -16.29
CA ARG A 167 22.53 10.34 -17.28
C ARG A 167 22.87 9.16 -18.19
N PRO A 168 22.04 8.11 -18.26
CA PRO A 168 22.34 6.96 -19.10
C PRO A 168 22.25 7.32 -20.60
N ILE A 169 23.31 7.00 -21.34
CA ILE A 169 23.40 7.24 -22.80
C ILE A 169 23.03 5.95 -23.53
N THR A 170 21.78 5.54 -23.41
CA THR A 170 21.24 4.39 -24.15
C THR A 170 19.99 4.81 -24.91
N ALA A 171 19.69 4.14 -26.04
CA ALA A 171 18.49 4.44 -26.82
C ALA A 171 17.18 4.26 -26.01
N PRO A 172 16.99 3.21 -25.19
CA PRO A 172 15.83 3.09 -24.34
C PRO A 172 15.69 4.21 -23.31
N ALA A 173 16.80 4.62 -22.67
CA ALA A 173 16.79 5.71 -21.70
C ALA A 173 16.47 7.05 -22.35
N LEU A 174 17.01 7.31 -23.53
CA LEU A 174 16.70 8.52 -24.30
C LEU A 174 15.21 8.55 -24.71
N VAL A 175 14.67 7.42 -25.16
CA VAL A 175 13.24 7.31 -25.49
C VAL A 175 12.39 7.59 -24.26
N ALA A 176 12.72 7.02 -23.10
CA ALA A 176 11.99 7.25 -21.85
C ALA A 176 12.02 8.73 -21.44
N GLU A 177 13.19 9.37 -21.54
CA GLU A 177 13.33 10.80 -21.26
C GLU A 177 12.52 11.67 -22.23
N LEU A 178 12.59 11.39 -23.54
CA LEU A 178 11.82 12.12 -24.54
C LEU A 178 10.32 11.95 -24.37
N ARG A 179 9.86 10.74 -23.99
CA ARG A 179 8.44 10.49 -23.65
C ARG A 179 8.00 11.31 -22.44
N ALA A 180 8.81 11.38 -21.39
CA ALA A 180 8.52 12.23 -20.24
C ALA A 180 8.44 13.73 -20.62
N GLN A 181 9.25 14.18 -21.58
CA GLN A 181 9.24 15.57 -22.07
C GLN A 181 8.02 15.91 -22.93
N LEU A 182 7.26 14.94 -23.45
CA LEU A 182 6.03 15.22 -24.24
C LEU A 182 4.96 15.96 -23.43
N ALA A 183 4.93 15.85 -22.10
CA ALA A 183 4.04 16.58 -21.23
C ALA A 183 4.54 17.98 -20.83
N GLY A 184 5.73 18.38 -21.29
CA GLY A 184 6.44 19.58 -20.85
C GLY A 184 6.64 20.65 -21.95
N PRO A 185 7.34 21.72 -21.63
CA PRO A 185 7.60 22.84 -22.57
C PRO A 185 8.39 22.44 -23.81
N LYS A 186 9.11 21.30 -23.77
CA LYS A 186 9.90 20.76 -24.89
C LYS A 186 9.15 19.68 -25.70
N ALA A 187 7.84 19.58 -25.56
CA ALA A 187 7.02 18.53 -26.20
C ALA A 187 7.25 18.41 -27.71
N LYS A 188 7.30 19.54 -28.43
CA LYS A 188 7.49 19.55 -29.90
C LYS A 188 8.85 18.99 -30.32
N GLU A 189 9.90 19.36 -29.59
CA GLU A 189 11.28 18.88 -29.82
C GLU A 189 11.39 17.39 -29.52
N ALA A 190 10.81 16.97 -28.39
CA ALA A 190 10.78 15.57 -27.98
C ALA A 190 10.02 14.70 -28.99
N ALA A 191 8.86 15.16 -29.45
CA ALA A 191 8.08 14.44 -30.47
C ALA A 191 8.84 14.32 -31.81
N ALA A 192 9.56 15.37 -32.24
CA ALA A 192 10.35 15.33 -33.44
C ALA A 192 11.51 14.33 -33.35
N LEU A 193 12.19 14.26 -32.20
CA LEU A 193 13.27 13.31 -31.95
C LEU A 193 12.74 11.87 -31.89
N LEU A 194 11.62 11.64 -31.17
CA LEU A 194 10.98 10.31 -31.13
C LEU A 194 10.56 9.85 -32.54
N LYS A 195 10.01 10.73 -33.35
CA LYS A 195 9.67 10.42 -34.74
C LYS A 195 10.91 10.04 -35.54
N ALA A 196 12.00 10.79 -35.44
CA ALA A 196 13.26 10.46 -36.11
C ALA A 196 13.79 9.10 -35.66
N MET A 197 13.82 8.84 -34.36
CA MET A 197 14.26 7.55 -33.79
C MET A 197 13.39 6.39 -34.27
N SER A 198 12.07 6.59 -34.34
CA SER A 198 11.13 5.58 -34.87
C SER A 198 11.38 5.31 -36.35
N THR A 199 11.68 6.35 -37.16
CA THR A 199 12.00 6.21 -38.58
C THR A 199 13.30 5.43 -38.80
N GLU A 200 14.28 5.58 -37.90
CA GLU A 200 15.53 4.81 -37.89
C GLU A 200 15.38 3.40 -37.27
N GLY A 201 14.16 2.96 -37.01
CA GLY A 201 13.87 1.58 -36.58
C GLY A 201 13.97 1.35 -35.06
N ILE A 202 14.05 2.41 -34.24
CA ILE A 202 14.00 2.25 -32.78
C ILE A 202 12.55 2.03 -32.37
N TYR A 203 12.19 0.76 -32.20
CA TYR A 203 10.81 0.31 -31.93
C TYR A 203 10.16 1.04 -30.73
N LEU A 204 10.89 1.20 -29.61
CA LEU A 204 10.38 1.87 -28.41
C LEU A 204 10.02 3.36 -28.62
N ALA A 205 10.54 3.99 -29.69
CA ALA A 205 10.21 5.36 -30.04
C ALA A 205 8.92 5.49 -30.86
N ASN A 206 8.38 4.35 -31.37
CA ASN A 206 7.13 4.34 -32.11
C ASN A 206 5.93 4.38 -31.13
N PRO A 207 5.03 5.38 -31.24
CA PRO A 207 3.84 5.45 -30.40
C PRO A 207 2.96 4.19 -30.43
N ASP A 208 2.90 3.49 -31.56
CA ASP A 208 2.12 2.25 -31.70
C ASP A 208 2.64 1.10 -30.82
N SER A 209 3.89 1.21 -30.34
CA SER A 209 4.48 0.26 -29.40
C SER A 209 4.22 0.59 -27.94
N TRP A 210 3.62 1.75 -27.65
CA TRP A 210 3.42 2.19 -26.28
C TRP A 210 2.22 1.49 -25.66
N ILE A 211 2.46 0.86 -24.51
CA ILE A 211 1.41 0.21 -23.74
C ILE A 211 0.53 1.31 -23.16
N GLY A 212 -0.78 1.21 -23.30
CA GLY A 212 -1.76 2.13 -22.72
C GLY A 212 -2.64 2.90 -23.70
N SER A 213 -2.40 2.80 -25.02
CA SER A 213 -3.28 3.38 -26.06
C SER A 213 -4.43 2.45 -26.48
N VAL A 214 -4.80 1.50 -25.61
CA VAL A 214 -5.88 0.54 -25.90
C VAL A 214 -7.24 1.21 -25.62
N PRO A 215 -8.26 1.03 -26.49
CA PRO A 215 -9.60 1.54 -26.21
C PRO A 215 -10.15 0.92 -24.92
N LEU A 216 -11.04 1.65 -24.26
CA LEU A 216 -11.71 1.15 -23.06
C LEU A 216 -12.32 -0.22 -23.33
N SER A 217 -12.07 -1.17 -22.43
CA SER A 217 -12.62 -2.54 -22.54
C SER A 217 -14.13 -2.56 -22.28
N THR A 218 -14.64 -1.62 -21.49
CA THR A 218 -16.07 -1.43 -21.18
C THR A 218 -16.32 -0.03 -20.68
N ASP A 219 -17.53 0.47 -20.91
CA ASP A 219 -18.11 1.70 -20.36
C ASP A 219 -19.20 1.40 -19.31
N ALA A 220 -19.40 0.13 -18.97
CA ALA A 220 -20.37 -0.28 -17.97
C ALA A 220 -19.98 0.21 -16.57
N PRO A 221 -20.95 0.54 -15.71
CA PRO A 221 -20.68 0.87 -14.31
C PRO A 221 -20.06 -0.32 -13.57
N VAL A 222 -19.22 -0.02 -12.58
CA VAL A 222 -18.56 -1.05 -11.75
C VAL A 222 -19.58 -1.83 -10.93
N ILE A 223 -20.66 -1.17 -10.50
CA ILE A 223 -21.76 -1.79 -9.78
C ILE A 223 -23.05 -1.44 -10.52
N ASP A 224 -23.80 -2.48 -10.93
CA ASP A 224 -25.08 -2.29 -11.64
C ASP A 224 -26.01 -1.34 -10.89
N ALA A 225 -26.80 -0.57 -11.63
CA ALA A 225 -27.65 0.49 -11.07
C ALA A 225 -28.69 0.01 -10.04
N ASP A 226 -29.09 -1.25 -10.13
CA ASP A 226 -30.07 -1.92 -9.24
C ASP A 226 -29.42 -2.50 -7.98
N LYS A 227 -28.09 -2.51 -7.87
CA LYS A 227 -27.37 -3.05 -6.73
C LYS A 227 -26.97 -1.99 -5.73
N GLU A 228 -26.94 -2.37 -4.45
CA GLU A 228 -26.44 -1.52 -3.37
C GLU A 228 -24.91 -1.31 -3.50
N VAL A 229 -24.46 -0.11 -3.15
CA VAL A 229 -23.05 0.24 -3.10
C VAL A 229 -22.61 0.34 -1.65
N ILE A 230 -21.65 -0.49 -1.26
CA ILE A 230 -21.10 -0.48 0.10
C ILE A 230 -20.14 0.70 0.22
N VAL A 231 -20.39 1.55 1.20
CA VAL A 231 -19.58 2.71 1.54
C VAL A 231 -19.03 2.54 2.96
N SER A 232 -17.72 2.37 3.11
CA SER A 232 -17.12 2.46 4.44
C SER A 232 -16.79 3.90 4.79
N PRO A 233 -16.82 4.31 6.07
CA PRO A 233 -16.49 5.69 6.48
C PRO A 233 -15.13 6.18 5.99
N SER A 234 -14.09 5.38 6.12
CA SER A 234 -12.76 5.69 5.59
C SER A 234 -12.70 5.62 4.06
N GLY A 235 -13.48 4.72 3.45
CA GLY A 235 -13.64 4.62 1.99
C GLY A 235 -14.29 5.87 1.41
N ALA A 236 -15.30 6.43 2.06
CA ALA A 236 -15.94 7.68 1.66
C ALA A 236 -14.94 8.85 1.64
N GLU A 237 -14.15 9.00 2.70
CA GLU A 237 -13.10 10.02 2.78
C GLU A 237 -12.06 9.84 1.66
N SER A 238 -11.57 8.60 1.47
CA SER A 238 -10.58 8.27 0.43
C SER A 238 -11.11 8.52 -0.98
N PHE A 239 -12.39 8.22 -1.26
CA PHE A 239 -13.02 8.45 -2.55
C PHE A 239 -13.11 9.94 -2.86
N VAL A 240 -13.56 10.77 -1.90
CA VAL A 240 -13.61 12.22 -2.06
C VAL A 240 -12.22 12.83 -2.24
N GLU A 241 -11.23 12.29 -1.54
CA GLU A 241 -9.84 12.72 -1.70
C GLU A 241 -9.35 12.48 -3.14
N CYS A 242 -9.58 11.28 -3.69
CA CYS A 242 -9.26 10.95 -5.07
C CYS A 242 -9.96 9.65 -5.50
N GLY A 243 -10.96 9.74 -6.37
CA GLY A 243 -11.72 8.58 -6.84
C GLY A 243 -10.87 7.54 -7.58
N VAL A 244 -9.88 7.97 -8.37
CA VAL A 244 -8.94 7.04 -9.05
C VAL A 244 -8.08 6.27 -8.06
N LYS A 245 -7.53 6.94 -7.03
CA LYS A 245 -6.75 6.28 -5.98
C LYS A 245 -7.60 5.24 -5.26
N TRP A 246 -8.79 5.65 -4.81
CA TRP A 246 -9.72 4.76 -4.12
C TRP A 246 -10.07 3.53 -4.97
N PHE A 247 -10.43 3.74 -6.25
CA PHE A 247 -10.79 2.67 -7.17
C PHE A 247 -9.65 1.67 -7.37
N LEU A 248 -8.46 2.16 -7.70
CA LEU A 248 -7.30 1.30 -7.97
C LEU A 248 -6.89 0.50 -6.71
N GLN A 249 -6.87 1.14 -5.53
CA GLN A 249 -6.50 0.46 -4.29
C GLN A 249 -7.51 -0.64 -3.91
N ASN A 250 -8.81 -0.39 -4.11
CA ASN A 250 -9.85 -1.40 -3.83
C ASN A 250 -9.92 -2.53 -4.88
N ASN A 251 -9.27 -2.35 -6.04
CA ASN A 251 -9.25 -3.34 -7.12
C ASN A 251 -7.84 -3.92 -7.37
N GLY A 252 -7.05 -4.08 -6.34
CA GLY A 252 -5.76 -4.76 -6.39
C GLY A 252 -4.56 -3.85 -6.65
N GLY A 253 -4.76 -2.53 -6.70
CA GLY A 253 -3.67 -1.55 -6.82
C GLY A 253 -3.03 -1.16 -5.48
N SER A 254 -3.16 -1.99 -4.45
CA SER A 254 -2.50 -1.79 -3.17
C SER A 254 -1.32 -2.75 -3.02
N ASP A 255 -0.26 -2.28 -2.37
CA ASP A 255 0.97 -3.06 -2.18
C ASP A 255 0.91 -4.05 -0.99
N GLY A 256 -0.27 -4.30 -0.43
CA GLY A 256 -0.46 -5.08 0.80
C GLY A 256 -0.32 -4.21 2.05
N ASP A 257 -0.44 -4.82 3.22
CA ASP A 257 -0.33 -4.11 4.49
C ASP A 257 1.15 -3.81 4.80
N SER A 258 1.45 -2.55 5.03
CA SER A 258 2.76 -2.13 5.52
C SER A 258 2.95 -2.51 7.00
N THR A 259 4.19 -2.59 7.48
CA THR A 259 4.50 -2.82 8.90
C THR A 259 3.75 -1.82 9.81
N ALA A 260 3.60 -0.57 9.35
CA ALA A 260 2.85 0.46 10.07
C ALA A 260 1.35 0.12 10.18
N GLN A 261 0.74 -0.50 9.15
CA GLN A 261 -0.66 -0.94 9.21
C GLN A 261 -0.84 -2.13 10.15
N VAL A 262 0.08 -3.10 10.11
CA VAL A 262 0.07 -4.24 11.04
C VAL A 262 0.20 -3.75 12.49
N LEU A 263 1.13 -2.83 12.74
CA LEU A 263 1.29 -2.19 14.04
C LEU A 263 0.01 -1.45 14.47
N GLY A 264 -0.59 -0.69 13.56
CA GLY A 264 -1.85 0.01 13.79
C GLY A 264 -2.95 -0.95 14.23
N SER A 265 -3.16 -2.04 13.48
CA SER A 265 -4.17 -3.05 13.81
C SER A 265 -3.91 -3.71 15.18
N ALA A 266 -2.65 -3.95 15.54
CA ALA A 266 -2.30 -4.48 16.85
C ALA A 266 -2.67 -3.49 17.98
N ILE A 267 -2.38 -2.20 17.82
CA ILE A 267 -2.74 -1.16 18.80
C ILE A 267 -4.26 -1.09 18.98
N HIS A 268 -5.05 -1.11 17.90
CA HIS A 268 -6.52 -1.14 17.98
C HIS A 268 -7.01 -2.39 18.74
N ALA A 269 -6.45 -3.56 18.46
CA ALA A 269 -6.82 -4.79 19.18
C ALA A 269 -6.52 -4.71 20.69
N PHE A 270 -5.38 -4.15 21.09
CA PHE A 270 -5.05 -3.94 22.50
C PHE A 270 -5.94 -2.89 23.17
N ALA A 271 -6.28 -1.82 22.44
CA ALA A 271 -7.20 -0.78 22.91
C ALA A 271 -8.61 -1.37 23.14
N ALA A 272 -9.11 -2.16 22.18
CA ALA A 272 -10.38 -2.86 22.31
C ALA A 272 -10.39 -3.83 23.49
N LYS A 273 -9.32 -4.58 23.69
CA LYS A 273 -9.18 -5.52 24.82
C LYS A 273 -9.34 -4.84 26.16
N MET A 274 -8.75 -3.66 26.36
CA MET A 274 -8.90 -2.93 27.63
C MET A 274 -10.34 -2.51 27.91
N VAL A 275 -11.11 -2.23 26.85
CA VAL A 275 -12.54 -1.90 26.99
C VAL A 275 -13.38 -3.15 27.25
N GLN A 276 -13.07 -4.26 26.59
CA GLN A 276 -13.82 -5.52 26.69
C GLN A 276 -13.55 -6.28 28.01
N GLU A 277 -12.35 -6.11 28.58
CA GLU A 277 -11.92 -6.74 29.83
C GLU A 277 -11.68 -5.69 30.91
N PRO A 278 -12.75 -5.21 31.61
CA PRO A 278 -12.62 -4.22 32.66
C PRO A 278 -11.70 -4.74 33.78
N GLY A 279 -10.68 -3.96 34.11
CA GLY A 279 -9.65 -4.35 35.09
C GLY A 279 -8.30 -4.70 34.48
N THR A 280 -8.18 -4.72 33.15
CA THR A 280 -6.90 -4.82 32.47
C THR A 280 -6.03 -3.60 32.85
N THR A 281 -4.86 -3.86 33.42
CA THR A 281 -3.94 -2.78 33.82
C THR A 281 -3.02 -2.38 32.66
N ARG A 282 -2.43 -1.17 32.78
CA ARG A 282 -1.39 -0.70 31.83
C ARG A 282 -0.25 -1.71 31.70
N GLU A 283 0.20 -2.23 32.84
CA GLU A 283 1.30 -3.19 32.91
C GLU A 283 0.97 -4.47 32.17
N GLN A 284 -0.25 -4.99 32.33
CA GLN A 284 -0.73 -6.18 31.62
C GLN A 284 -0.83 -5.95 30.11
N LEU A 285 -1.27 -4.76 29.65
CA LEU A 285 -1.31 -4.43 28.24
C LEU A 285 0.08 -4.43 27.61
N ILE A 286 1.04 -3.78 28.29
CA ILE A 286 2.42 -3.72 27.81
C ILE A 286 3.06 -5.12 27.81
N GLU A 287 2.84 -5.92 28.85
CA GLU A 287 3.33 -7.30 28.93
C GLU A 287 2.75 -8.16 27.80
N ASN A 288 1.45 -8.03 27.53
CA ASN A 288 0.78 -8.73 26.43
C ASN A 288 1.34 -8.30 25.08
N LEU A 289 1.56 -7.00 24.85
CA LEU A 289 2.21 -6.50 23.64
C LEU A 289 3.61 -7.08 23.48
N GLN A 290 4.44 -7.00 24.52
CA GLN A 290 5.82 -7.51 24.51
C GLN A 290 5.88 -9.03 24.27
N SER A 291 5.00 -9.79 24.90
CA SER A 291 4.94 -11.25 24.73
C SER A 291 4.46 -11.64 23.32
N SER A 292 3.58 -10.85 22.73
CA SER A 292 3.05 -11.06 21.38
C SER A 292 3.92 -10.41 20.29
N TRP A 293 4.95 -9.63 20.68
CA TRP A 293 5.71 -8.79 19.72
C TRP A 293 6.33 -9.59 18.57
N LYS A 294 6.87 -10.75 18.85
CA LYS A 294 7.43 -11.62 17.82
C LYS A 294 6.43 -12.11 16.77
N LEU A 295 5.14 -12.06 17.08
CA LEU A 295 4.06 -12.37 16.14
C LEU A 295 3.68 -11.15 15.30
N ILE A 296 3.80 -9.94 15.87
CA ILE A 296 3.45 -8.66 15.25
C ILE A 296 4.61 -8.20 14.35
N ASP A 297 5.82 -8.20 14.90
CA ASP A 297 7.06 -7.85 14.22
C ASP A 297 8.10 -8.96 14.45
N PRO A 298 8.24 -9.89 13.49
CA PRO A 298 9.16 -11.02 13.62
C PRO A 298 10.64 -10.62 13.45
N GLU A 299 10.91 -9.38 13.07
CA GLU A 299 12.27 -8.88 12.96
C GLU A 299 12.98 -8.93 14.31
N SER A 300 14.26 -9.19 14.26
CA SER A 300 15.12 -9.12 15.41
C SER A 300 16.18 -8.06 15.18
N GLY A 301 16.33 -7.16 16.12
CA GLY A 301 17.33 -6.10 16.02
C GLY A 301 16.80 -4.76 16.49
N TRP A 302 17.55 -3.70 16.23
CA TRP A 302 17.24 -2.37 16.73
C TRP A 302 15.99 -1.77 16.08
N VAL A 303 15.67 -2.09 14.81
CA VAL A 303 14.45 -1.62 14.11
C VAL A 303 13.21 -2.14 14.83
N SER A 304 13.13 -3.45 15.06
CA SER A 304 12.01 -4.06 15.79
C SER A 304 11.92 -3.54 17.23
N ALA A 305 13.05 -3.26 17.88
CA ALA A 305 13.08 -2.64 19.20
C ALA A 305 12.48 -1.23 19.17
N SER A 306 12.79 -0.42 18.15
CA SER A 306 12.24 0.91 17.96
C SER A 306 10.74 0.88 17.67
N HIS A 307 10.28 -0.06 16.85
CA HIS A 307 8.85 -0.27 16.60
C HIS A 307 8.10 -0.67 17.88
N LEU A 308 8.69 -1.54 18.70
CA LEU A 308 8.12 -1.92 20.00
C LEU A 308 8.04 -0.71 20.94
N GLU A 309 9.07 0.12 21.02
CA GLU A 309 9.07 1.33 21.83
C GLU A 309 7.97 2.30 21.39
N SER A 310 7.82 2.49 20.06
CA SER A 310 6.75 3.29 19.50
C SER A 310 5.37 2.70 19.84
N ALA A 311 5.20 1.39 19.74
CA ALA A 311 3.96 0.70 20.09
C ALA A 311 3.62 0.85 21.57
N VAL A 312 4.60 0.71 22.45
CA VAL A 312 4.43 0.94 23.91
C VAL A 312 4.00 2.38 24.17
N THR A 313 4.63 3.35 23.52
CA THR A 313 4.27 4.77 23.64
C THR A 313 2.84 5.03 23.18
N MET A 314 2.40 4.42 22.08
CA MET A 314 1.00 4.53 21.61
C MET A 314 0.01 3.95 22.62
N LEU A 315 0.31 2.77 23.20
CA LEU A 315 -0.54 2.19 24.26
C LEU A 315 -0.57 3.03 25.52
N GLU A 316 0.53 3.67 25.89
CA GLU A 316 0.57 4.57 27.04
C GLU A 316 -0.35 5.78 26.84
N LYS A 317 -0.31 6.40 25.66
CA LYS A 317 -1.22 7.50 25.29
C LYS A 317 -2.69 7.05 25.26
N PHE A 318 -2.94 5.83 24.77
CA PHE A 318 -4.28 5.27 24.84
C PHE A 318 -4.76 5.10 26.29
N VAL A 319 -3.92 4.58 27.18
CA VAL A 319 -4.24 4.42 28.61
C VAL A 319 -4.48 5.77 29.28
N GLU A 320 -3.69 6.78 28.94
CA GLU A 320 -3.88 8.16 29.41
C GLU A 320 -5.26 8.69 28.98
N TYR A 321 -5.56 8.61 27.66
CA TYR A 321 -6.87 8.99 27.14
C TYR A 321 -8.01 8.23 27.82
N HIS A 322 -7.86 6.91 28.01
CA HIS A 322 -8.87 6.07 28.65
C HIS A 322 -9.15 6.47 30.12
N LYS A 323 -8.12 6.90 30.87
CA LYS A 323 -8.26 7.36 32.25
C LYS A 323 -8.89 8.74 32.37
N GLU A 324 -8.69 9.60 31.39
CA GLU A 324 -9.19 10.97 31.39
C GLU A 324 -10.64 11.08 30.90
N THR A 325 -11.17 10.05 30.25
CA THR A 325 -12.57 10.08 29.79
C THR A 325 -13.52 10.08 30.97
N THR A 326 -14.51 10.97 30.90
CA THR A 326 -15.60 11.09 31.88
C THR A 326 -16.89 10.45 31.39
N ARG A 327 -16.92 10.03 30.12
CA ARG A 327 -18.08 9.39 29.48
C ARG A 327 -18.16 7.90 29.83
N GLU A 328 -19.34 7.36 29.84
CA GLU A 328 -19.55 5.91 30.01
C GLU A 328 -19.17 5.19 28.72
N VAL A 329 -18.22 4.27 28.80
CA VAL A 329 -17.82 3.43 27.65
C VAL A 329 -18.85 2.31 27.44
N LYS A 330 -19.46 2.24 26.28
CA LYS A 330 -20.45 1.18 25.92
C LYS A 330 -19.82 -0.01 25.23
N GLY A 331 -18.77 0.18 24.45
CA GLY A 331 -18.09 -0.90 23.78
C GLY A 331 -16.95 -0.43 22.89
N ALA A 332 -16.23 -1.41 22.37
CA ALA A 332 -15.16 -1.22 21.38
C ALA A 332 -15.41 -2.14 20.19
N GLU A 333 -14.90 -1.75 19.01
CA GLU A 333 -15.05 -2.49 17.75
C GLU A 333 -16.51 -2.77 17.40
N LEU A 334 -17.40 -1.80 17.62
CA LEU A 334 -18.83 -1.94 17.36
C LEU A 334 -19.13 -1.70 15.89
N ARG A 335 -19.71 -2.72 15.26
CA ARG A 335 -20.12 -2.67 13.86
C ARG A 335 -21.49 -2.02 13.72
N PHE A 336 -21.64 -1.19 12.71
CA PHE A 336 -22.93 -0.65 12.27
C PHE A 336 -23.13 -0.84 10.78
N ASP A 337 -24.40 -0.82 10.38
CA ASP A 337 -24.85 -1.11 9.02
C ASP A 337 -26.13 -0.32 8.76
N VAL A 338 -26.08 0.67 7.90
CA VAL A 338 -27.16 1.61 7.61
C VAL A 338 -27.37 1.75 6.12
N LYS A 339 -28.62 1.68 5.67
CA LYS A 339 -29.00 1.83 4.27
C LYS A 339 -29.50 3.23 4.00
N LEU A 340 -28.89 3.90 3.03
CA LEU A 340 -29.22 5.24 2.54
C LEU A 340 -29.43 5.17 1.03
N GLY A 341 -30.67 5.10 0.60
CA GLY A 341 -30.97 4.96 -0.83
C GLY A 341 -30.25 3.75 -1.44
N ARG A 342 -29.36 4.00 -2.42
CA ARG A 342 -28.51 2.98 -3.02
C ARG A 342 -27.22 2.75 -2.23
N ALA A 343 -26.77 3.72 -1.47
CA ALA A 343 -25.61 3.59 -0.62
C ALA A 343 -25.95 2.77 0.65
N ARG A 344 -25.03 1.93 1.09
CA ARG A 344 -25.11 1.20 2.35
C ARG A 344 -23.83 1.44 3.12
N ILE A 345 -23.93 2.20 4.22
CA ILE A 345 -22.76 2.45 5.06
C ILE A 345 -22.55 1.24 5.97
N ILE A 346 -21.38 0.65 5.84
CA ILE A 346 -20.93 -0.41 6.76
C ILE A 346 -19.59 0.04 7.35
N GLY A 347 -19.53 0.06 8.67
CA GLY A 347 -18.33 0.44 9.39
C GLY A 347 -18.21 -0.19 10.75
N THR A 348 -17.04 0.00 11.35
CA THR A 348 -16.77 -0.36 12.73
C THR A 348 -16.24 0.88 13.41
N VAL A 349 -16.74 1.21 14.59
CA VAL A 349 -16.20 2.30 15.42
C VAL A 349 -15.27 1.70 16.47
N ASP A 350 -14.10 2.31 16.66
CA ASP A 350 -13.10 1.77 17.58
C ASP A 350 -13.63 1.79 19.02
N ARG A 351 -14.39 2.84 19.37
CA ARG A 351 -14.99 2.97 20.71
C ARG A 351 -16.25 3.82 20.67
N LEU A 352 -17.26 3.37 21.38
CA LEU A 352 -18.52 4.07 21.58
C LEU A 352 -18.66 4.47 23.05
N GLU A 353 -18.93 5.75 23.30
CA GLU A 353 -19.18 6.32 24.61
C GLU A 353 -20.56 6.97 24.67
N VAL A 354 -21.06 7.18 25.89
CA VAL A 354 -22.35 7.85 26.14
C VAL A 354 -22.13 9.05 27.03
N GLU A 355 -22.68 10.18 26.61
CA GLU A 355 -22.73 11.41 27.41
C GLU A 355 -23.80 11.28 28.52
N ALA A 356 -23.72 12.16 29.51
CA ALA A 356 -24.65 12.19 30.66
C ALA A 356 -26.14 12.35 30.23
N ASP A 357 -26.39 12.92 29.06
CA ASP A 357 -27.73 13.11 28.50
C ASP A 357 -28.23 11.92 27.62
N GLY A 358 -27.42 10.85 27.56
CA GLY A 358 -27.72 9.64 26.81
C GLY A 358 -27.36 9.71 25.32
N SER A 359 -26.77 10.78 24.83
CA SER A 359 -26.28 10.86 23.45
C SER A 359 -24.97 10.10 23.25
N LEU A 360 -24.78 9.56 22.06
CA LEU A 360 -23.62 8.74 21.71
C LEU A 360 -22.46 9.61 21.23
N PHE A 361 -21.27 9.25 21.64
CA PHE A 361 -20.02 9.88 21.20
C PHE A 361 -19.07 8.82 20.64
N ILE A 362 -18.53 9.06 19.44
CA ILE A 362 -17.71 8.09 18.74
C ILE A 362 -16.25 8.50 18.82
N ILE A 363 -15.39 7.52 19.11
CA ILE A 363 -13.95 7.69 19.12
C ILE A 363 -13.32 6.79 18.07
N ASP A 364 -12.41 7.34 17.29
CA ASP A 364 -11.61 6.63 16.30
C ASP A 364 -10.13 6.90 16.58
N PHE A 365 -9.38 5.84 16.85
CA PHE A 365 -7.96 5.92 17.17
C PHE A 365 -7.12 5.95 15.90
N LYS A 366 -6.08 6.78 15.87
CA LYS A 366 -5.16 6.91 14.75
C LYS A 366 -3.72 6.68 15.21
N THR A 367 -3.06 5.73 14.58
CA THR A 367 -1.65 5.39 14.85
C THR A 367 -0.66 6.16 13.97
N GLY A 368 -1.15 6.97 13.03
CA GLY A 368 -0.32 7.81 12.17
C GLY A 368 0.42 8.92 12.94
N SER A 369 1.61 9.28 12.47
CA SER A 369 2.47 10.30 13.09
C SER A 369 1.97 11.74 12.89
N SER A 370 1.05 11.99 11.97
CA SER A 370 0.56 13.34 11.64
C SER A 370 -0.92 13.49 11.95
N ALA A 371 -1.25 14.42 12.83
CA ALA A 371 -2.64 14.77 13.13
C ALA A 371 -3.16 15.84 12.16
N ILE A 372 -4.43 15.70 11.75
CA ILE A 372 -5.12 16.75 10.99
C ILE A 372 -5.33 18.01 11.85
N THR A 373 -5.57 19.13 11.19
CA THR A 373 -5.91 20.39 11.88
C THR A 373 -7.32 20.32 12.49
N LYS A 374 -7.63 21.23 13.42
CA LYS A 374 -8.98 21.35 14.01
C LYS A 374 -10.04 21.69 12.93
N GLU A 375 -9.68 22.48 11.94
CA GLU A 375 -10.60 22.84 10.85
C GLU A 375 -10.84 21.67 9.88
N GLU A 376 -9.83 20.86 9.62
CA GLU A 376 -10.00 19.63 8.83
C GLU A 376 -10.87 18.62 9.58
N ALA A 377 -10.73 18.50 10.91
CA ALA A 377 -11.56 17.62 11.72
C ALA A 377 -13.05 17.97 11.65
N LYS A 378 -13.40 19.26 11.65
CA LYS A 378 -14.80 19.71 11.51
C LYS A 378 -15.46 19.25 10.21
N LYS A 379 -14.68 19.00 9.17
CA LYS A 379 -15.12 18.57 7.84
C LYS A 379 -14.78 17.12 7.54
N ASN A 380 -14.28 16.38 8.54
CA ASN A 380 -13.85 15.01 8.33
C ASN A 380 -15.04 14.11 8.03
N LEU A 381 -15.03 13.49 6.86
CA LEU A 381 -16.15 12.71 6.36
C LEU A 381 -16.27 11.35 7.04
N GLN A 382 -15.16 10.79 7.52
CA GLN A 382 -15.17 9.55 8.30
C GLN A 382 -15.96 9.75 9.59
N LEU A 383 -15.66 10.82 10.36
CA LEU A 383 -16.38 11.16 11.58
C LEU A 383 -17.86 11.51 11.32
N ALA A 384 -18.12 12.24 10.24
CA ALA A 384 -19.49 12.57 9.83
C ALA A 384 -20.30 11.29 9.48
N SER A 385 -19.67 10.33 8.80
CA SER A 385 -20.29 9.04 8.48
C SER A 385 -20.66 8.23 9.73
N TYR A 386 -19.82 8.28 10.76
CA TYR A 386 -20.12 7.63 12.05
C TYR A 386 -21.32 8.29 12.74
N GLN A 387 -21.35 9.62 12.81
CA GLN A 387 -22.47 10.38 13.39
C GLN A 387 -23.79 10.12 12.63
N LEU A 388 -23.73 10.07 11.29
CA LEU A 388 -24.87 9.68 10.46
C LEU A 388 -25.30 8.24 10.77
N GLY A 389 -24.37 7.31 10.94
CA GLY A 389 -24.64 5.93 11.35
C GLY A 389 -25.41 5.85 12.67
N VAL A 390 -25.10 6.74 13.63
CA VAL A 390 -25.87 6.86 14.88
C VAL A 390 -27.30 7.35 14.61
N ALA A 391 -27.42 8.45 13.87
CA ALA A 391 -28.72 9.10 13.61
C ALA A 391 -29.69 8.21 12.80
N GLU A 392 -29.17 7.36 11.94
CA GLU A 392 -29.97 6.40 11.14
C GLU A 392 -30.20 5.05 11.86
N GLY A 393 -29.91 4.99 13.18
CA GLY A 393 -30.22 3.81 14.00
C GLY A 393 -29.27 2.63 13.82
N GLY A 394 -28.03 2.89 13.42
CA GLY A 394 -27.01 1.85 13.25
C GLY A 394 -26.47 1.25 14.53
N PHE A 395 -26.80 1.82 15.71
CA PHE A 395 -26.37 1.37 17.02
C PHE A 395 -27.57 1.11 17.94
N ALA A 396 -27.53 -0.01 18.66
CA ALA A 396 -28.59 -0.39 19.60
C ALA A 396 -28.65 0.53 20.83
N GLU A 397 -27.55 1.23 21.13
CA GLU A 397 -27.36 2.06 22.30
C GLU A 397 -28.08 3.41 22.20
N GLY A 398 -28.42 3.87 20.99
CA GLY A 398 -29.14 5.12 20.76
C GLY A 398 -29.06 5.63 19.33
N ASP A 399 -29.79 6.71 19.07
CA ASP A 399 -29.93 7.35 17.74
C ASP A 399 -29.53 8.83 17.73
N ARG A 400 -29.03 9.36 18.85
CA ARG A 400 -28.63 10.75 18.98
C ARG A 400 -27.13 10.88 19.15
N SER A 401 -26.46 11.50 18.18
CA SER A 401 -25.01 11.77 18.23
C SER A 401 -24.71 13.08 19.00
N ALA A 402 -23.75 13.01 19.91
CA ALA A 402 -23.14 14.17 20.56
C ALA A 402 -21.88 14.66 19.82
N GLY A 403 -21.39 13.86 18.87
CA GLY A 403 -20.17 14.14 18.12
C GLY A 403 -19.27 12.93 17.96
N ALA A 404 -18.09 13.19 17.40
CA ALA A 404 -17.06 12.18 17.21
C ALA A 404 -15.67 12.81 17.30
N GLU A 405 -14.64 12.01 17.56
CA GLU A 405 -13.27 12.50 17.60
C GLU A 405 -12.24 11.51 17.06
N LEU A 406 -11.16 12.05 16.50
CA LEU A 406 -9.95 11.32 16.16
C LEU A 406 -8.93 11.49 17.28
N VAL A 407 -8.43 10.39 17.80
CA VAL A 407 -7.42 10.38 18.86
C VAL A 407 -6.12 9.82 18.28
N TYR A 408 -5.17 10.72 18.06
CA TYR A 408 -3.87 10.36 17.47
C TYR A 408 -2.91 9.88 18.56
N LEU A 409 -2.53 8.63 18.48
CA LEU A 409 -1.60 7.97 19.39
C LEU A 409 -0.15 8.00 18.87
N GLY A 410 0.03 8.03 17.52
CA GLY A 410 1.35 7.95 16.87
C GLY A 410 2.09 9.28 16.71
N THR A 411 1.53 10.41 17.15
CA THR A 411 2.19 11.73 17.02
C THR A 411 3.31 11.91 18.06
N ASP A 412 4.26 12.82 17.79
CA ASP A 412 5.38 13.14 18.69
C ASP A 412 4.97 13.96 19.92
N SER A 413 3.68 14.29 20.11
CA SER A 413 3.17 14.98 21.29
C SER A 413 3.35 14.14 22.56
N ALA A 414 3.53 14.79 23.71
CA ALA A 414 3.69 14.09 24.99
C ALA A 414 2.49 13.21 25.36
N GLY A 415 1.26 13.64 25.03
CA GLY A 415 0.02 12.89 25.22
C GLY A 415 -0.75 12.71 23.91
N PRO A 416 -1.96 12.09 23.94
CA PRO A 416 -2.78 11.88 22.77
C PRO A 416 -3.22 13.22 22.16
N ALA A 417 -3.19 13.31 20.81
CA ALA A 417 -3.64 14.52 20.13
C ALA A 417 -5.08 14.34 19.66
N VAL A 418 -6.02 15.02 20.33
CA VAL A 418 -7.47 14.88 20.07
C VAL A 418 -7.96 15.93 19.06
N LYS A 419 -8.77 15.49 18.09
CA LYS A 419 -9.42 16.31 17.06
C LYS A 419 -10.90 16.00 17.01
N GLN A 420 -11.72 16.95 17.47
CA GLN A 420 -13.16 16.75 17.64
C GLN A 420 -13.96 17.32 16.46
N GLN A 421 -15.04 16.62 16.15
CA GLN A 421 -16.14 17.07 15.32
C GLN A 421 -17.42 17.01 16.14
N PHE A 422 -18.01 18.14 16.41
CA PHE A 422 -19.32 18.23 17.05
C PHE A 422 -20.45 17.99 16.04
N ALA A 423 -21.69 18.29 16.43
CA ALA A 423 -22.86 18.03 15.62
C ALA A 423 -22.70 18.47 14.14
N ILE A 424 -23.10 17.58 13.25
CA ILE A 424 -23.06 17.74 11.80
C ILE A 424 -24.45 18.11 11.26
N ASP A 425 -24.50 18.63 10.03
CA ASP A 425 -25.75 18.67 9.26
C ASP A 425 -26.01 17.26 8.71
N LEU A 426 -27.03 16.61 9.25
CA LEU A 426 -27.38 15.22 8.92
C LEU A 426 -27.88 15.09 7.48
N GLU A 427 -28.71 16.03 7.02
CA GLU A 427 -29.27 15.98 5.66
C GLU A 427 -28.19 16.23 4.60
N GLU A 428 -27.31 17.20 4.81
CA GLU A 428 -26.16 17.45 3.94
C GLU A 428 -25.21 16.25 3.90
N THR A 429 -24.93 15.66 5.07
CA THR A 429 -24.06 14.46 5.18
C THR A 429 -24.68 13.28 4.45
N LYS A 430 -25.96 13.03 4.64
CA LYS A 430 -26.72 11.97 3.96
C LYS A 430 -26.66 12.10 2.45
N ALA A 431 -26.99 13.28 1.92
CA ALA A 431 -26.91 13.57 0.50
C ALA A 431 -25.47 13.40 -0.06
N THR A 432 -24.46 13.77 0.74
CA THR A 432 -23.05 13.59 0.38
C THR A 432 -22.71 12.10 0.27
N ILE A 433 -23.11 11.28 1.24
CA ILE A 433 -22.85 9.84 1.21
C ILE A 433 -23.60 9.14 0.08
N GLU A 434 -24.83 9.53 -0.21
CA GLU A 434 -25.59 9.02 -1.37
C GLU A 434 -24.86 9.35 -2.68
N THR A 435 -24.38 10.58 -2.83
CA THR A 435 -23.59 11.02 -4.00
C THR A 435 -22.29 10.23 -4.13
N ILE A 436 -21.62 9.97 -3.02
CA ILE A 436 -20.39 9.15 -2.99
C ILE A 436 -20.72 7.72 -3.42
N GLY A 437 -21.79 7.13 -2.91
CA GLY A 437 -22.24 5.79 -3.30
C GLY A 437 -22.49 5.71 -4.81
N GLU A 438 -23.18 6.68 -5.40
CA GLU A 438 -23.36 6.73 -6.85
C GLU A 438 -22.02 6.83 -7.59
N GLY A 439 -21.10 7.66 -7.12
CA GLY A 439 -19.77 7.81 -7.70
C GLY A 439 -18.91 6.54 -7.58
N MET A 440 -18.98 5.84 -6.47
CA MET A 440 -18.25 4.57 -6.24
C MET A 440 -18.75 3.43 -7.15
N GLY A 441 -20.03 3.45 -7.52
CA GLY A 441 -20.62 2.49 -8.45
C GLY A 441 -20.50 2.86 -9.92
N ALA A 442 -20.02 4.05 -10.25
CA ALA A 442 -20.00 4.60 -11.61
C ALA A 442 -19.03 3.88 -12.55
N ALA A 443 -19.11 4.19 -13.85
CA ALA A 443 -18.18 3.71 -14.86
C ALA A 443 -16.87 4.53 -14.91
N THR A 444 -16.84 5.73 -14.33
CA THR A 444 -15.74 6.68 -14.47
C THR A 444 -15.32 7.23 -13.12
N PHE A 445 -14.00 7.26 -12.89
CA PHE A 445 -13.39 7.76 -11.67
C PHE A 445 -12.48 8.94 -11.98
N PHE A 446 -12.57 9.99 -11.16
CA PHE A 446 -11.81 11.22 -11.37
C PHE A 446 -10.58 11.26 -10.45
N ALA A 447 -9.46 11.68 -11.04
CA ALA A 447 -8.25 11.96 -10.27
C ALA A 447 -8.29 13.40 -9.76
N THR A 448 -8.07 13.59 -8.46
CA THR A 448 -8.05 14.90 -7.81
C THR A 448 -6.65 15.22 -7.32
N VAL A 449 -6.09 16.36 -7.75
CA VAL A 449 -4.79 16.82 -7.28
C VAL A 449 -4.92 17.32 -5.84
N ASN A 450 -4.14 16.75 -4.92
CA ASN A 450 -4.13 17.10 -3.51
C ASN A 450 -2.72 17.00 -2.91
N LYS A 451 -2.58 17.36 -1.63
CA LYS A 451 -1.28 17.35 -0.92
C LYS A 451 -0.61 15.98 -0.84
N ARG A 452 -1.39 14.88 -0.92
CA ARG A 452 -0.89 13.49 -0.80
C ARG A 452 -0.47 12.89 -2.13
N CYS A 453 -0.57 13.64 -3.25
CA CYS A 453 -0.17 13.15 -4.56
C CYS A 453 1.31 12.81 -4.66
N LYS A 454 2.18 13.44 -3.85
CA LYS A 454 3.63 13.17 -3.83
C LYS A 454 3.94 11.73 -3.43
N GLY A 455 3.28 11.22 -2.37
CA GLY A 455 3.44 9.86 -1.86
C GLY A 455 2.31 8.89 -2.28
N CYS A 456 1.62 9.17 -3.40
CA CYS A 456 0.49 8.35 -3.82
C CYS A 456 0.95 7.01 -4.41
N PRO A 457 0.52 5.86 -3.87
CA PRO A 457 0.96 4.55 -4.34
C PRO A 457 0.56 4.25 -5.78
N VAL A 458 -0.51 4.89 -6.28
CA VAL A 458 -0.99 4.72 -7.67
C VAL A 458 -0.53 5.84 -8.61
N ARG A 459 0.49 6.63 -8.22
CA ARG A 459 0.98 7.78 -8.99
C ARG A 459 1.37 7.43 -10.42
N LYS A 460 1.98 6.27 -10.61
CA LYS A 460 2.43 5.77 -11.94
C LYS A 460 1.27 5.44 -12.89
N SER A 461 0.04 5.29 -12.36
CA SER A 461 -1.17 5.04 -13.16
C SER A 461 -2.13 6.25 -13.14
N CYS A 462 -1.69 7.39 -12.60
CA CYS A 462 -2.56 8.53 -12.40
C CYS A 462 -2.58 9.46 -13.62
N PRO A 463 -3.76 9.77 -14.20
CA PRO A 463 -3.87 10.59 -15.41
C PRO A 463 -3.46 12.05 -15.24
N VAL A 464 -3.44 12.56 -14.00
CA VAL A 464 -3.09 13.96 -13.72
C VAL A 464 -1.66 14.17 -13.25
N GLN A 465 -0.89 13.07 -13.07
CA GLN A 465 0.52 13.13 -12.74
C GLN A 465 1.38 12.89 -13.99
N SER A 466 2.51 13.59 -14.07
CA SER A 466 3.43 13.45 -15.22
C SER A 466 3.89 12.02 -15.44
N ASP A 467 4.07 11.26 -14.35
CA ASP A 467 4.53 9.88 -14.38
C ASP A 467 3.48 8.90 -14.94
N GLY A 468 2.19 9.25 -14.82
CA GLY A 468 1.07 8.41 -15.25
C GLY A 468 0.49 8.80 -16.62
N ARG A 469 0.70 10.03 -17.09
CA ARG A 469 0.12 10.52 -18.34
C ARG A 469 0.52 9.74 -19.59
N ALA A 470 1.72 9.14 -19.56
CA ALA A 470 2.22 8.30 -20.66
C ALA A 470 1.36 7.04 -20.91
N VAL A 471 0.43 6.71 -20.00
CA VAL A 471 -0.42 5.50 -20.08
C VAL A 471 -1.81 5.80 -20.62
N ILE A 472 -2.27 7.06 -20.61
CA ILE A 472 -3.70 7.39 -20.77
C ILE A 472 -4.00 8.40 -21.89
N GLU A 473 -3.05 9.18 -22.36
CA GLU A 473 -3.28 10.13 -23.46
C GLU A 473 -3.01 9.45 -24.81
N SER A 474 -4.09 9.06 -25.48
CA SER A 474 -4.11 8.74 -26.91
C SER A 474 -4.26 10.02 -27.73
#